data_938c33e53185b398520775c569c731e5
#
_entry.id   938c33e53185b398520775c569c731e5
#
_cell.length_a   1.000
_cell.length_b   1.000
_cell.length_c   1.000
_cell.angle_alpha   90.00
_cell.angle_beta   90.00
_cell.angle_gamma   90.00
#
_symmetry.space_group_name_H-M   'P 1'
#
loop_
_entity.id
_entity.type
_entity.pdbx_description
1 polymer ?
#
loop_
_entity_poly.entity_id
_entity_poly.type
_entity_poly.pdbx_seq_one_letter_code
_entity_poly.pdbx_strand_id
1 'polypeptide(L)'
;MALIGITHCRKLEDYRQSVLHVGGEVRVLDPAPLDTAMDGLDGLLLTGGGDVDPAIYGEAPHASFSPAEAGRDQFEIGLVNLARARQLPVLAICRGIQVLNVACGGTLVQDIASQVPGALPHRLEVPPHQAMELAHEVWIDKESQLSRIMRERLVDTDACDVNSRHHQAVRQVAPGFIVSATAPDGVVEAIEDPKARFCLGVQWHPENFFRTGEFRPLFESFVDAASHK
;
A
#
# COMPACT_ATOMS: atom_id res chain seq x y z
N MET A 1 -18.27 14.36 4.29
CA MET A 1 -17.02 13.65 4.59
C MET A 1 -16.92 12.47 3.62
N ALA A 2 -15.72 12.14 3.15
CA ALA A 2 -15.53 11.01 2.23
C ALA A 2 -15.67 9.68 2.99
N LEU A 3 -16.42 8.74 2.42
CA LEU A 3 -16.56 7.38 2.94
C LEU A 3 -15.49 6.48 2.32
N ILE A 4 -14.54 6.03 3.12
CA ILE A 4 -13.41 5.19 2.73
C ILE A 4 -13.70 3.73 3.06
N GLY A 5 -13.70 2.87 2.04
CA GLY A 5 -13.68 1.42 2.23
C GLY A 5 -12.28 0.95 2.61
N ILE A 6 -12.14 0.26 3.75
CA ILE A 6 -10.86 -0.29 4.22
C ILE A 6 -10.96 -1.81 4.24
N THR A 7 -10.09 -2.52 3.51
CA THR A 7 -10.09 -3.99 3.52
C THR A 7 -9.71 -4.52 4.90
N HIS A 8 -10.43 -5.56 5.37
CA HIS A 8 -10.21 -6.12 6.69
C HIS A 8 -8.81 -6.75 6.84
N CYS A 9 -8.19 -6.52 7.98
CA CYS A 9 -6.95 -7.18 8.41
C CYS A 9 -6.89 -7.30 9.94
N ARG A 10 -5.97 -8.15 10.46
CA ARG A 10 -5.83 -8.37 11.92
C ARG A 10 -5.45 -7.10 12.71
N LYS A 11 -4.71 -6.17 12.10
CA LYS A 11 -4.24 -4.92 12.73
C LYS A 11 -4.98 -3.70 12.13
N LEU A 12 -6.29 -3.78 12.05
CA LEU A 12 -7.14 -2.82 11.36
C LEU A 12 -7.15 -1.43 12.00
N GLU A 13 -6.98 -1.34 13.32
CA GLU A 13 -7.26 -0.11 14.07
C GLU A 13 -6.36 1.07 13.65
N ASP A 14 -5.07 0.85 13.41
CA ASP A 14 -4.17 1.93 13.00
C ASP A 14 -4.58 2.52 11.64
N TYR A 15 -5.04 1.69 10.68
CA TYR A 15 -5.59 2.15 9.39
C TYR A 15 -6.85 2.99 9.58
N ARG A 16 -7.78 2.53 10.42
CA ARG A 16 -9.01 3.26 10.74
C ARG A 16 -8.69 4.62 11.35
N GLN A 17 -7.81 4.64 12.35
CA GLN A 17 -7.44 5.88 13.02
C GLN A 17 -6.74 6.86 12.08
N SER A 18 -5.88 6.38 11.17
CA SER A 18 -5.24 7.24 10.16
C SER A 18 -6.27 7.98 9.29
N VAL A 19 -7.32 7.30 8.84
CA VAL A 19 -8.39 7.92 8.04
C VAL A 19 -9.26 8.85 8.88
N LEU A 20 -9.66 8.43 10.09
CA LEU A 20 -10.51 9.23 10.98
C LEU A 20 -9.83 10.53 11.43
N HIS A 21 -8.52 10.51 11.72
CA HIS A 21 -7.76 11.68 12.16
C HIS A 21 -7.61 12.76 11.08
N VAL A 22 -7.82 12.40 9.81
CA VAL A 22 -7.82 13.37 8.69
C VAL A 22 -9.23 13.68 8.17
N GLY A 23 -10.27 13.31 8.93
CA GLY A 23 -11.66 13.69 8.65
C GLY A 23 -12.41 12.80 7.66
N GLY A 24 -11.88 11.60 7.33
CA GLY A 24 -12.61 10.59 6.56
C GLY A 24 -13.58 9.80 7.44
N GLU A 25 -14.60 9.19 6.82
CA GLU A 25 -15.44 8.13 7.41
C GLU A 25 -14.96 6.77 6.94
N VAL A 26 -15.19 5.72 7.73
CA VAL A 26 -14.65 4.37 7.46
C VAL A 26 -15.74 3.33 7.39
N ARG A 27 -15.71 2.52 6.34
CA ARG A 27 -16.41 1.25 6.24
C ARG A 27 -15.38 0.11 6.10
N VAL A 28 -15.45 -0.86 7.00
CA VAL A 28 -14.62 -2.07 6.89
C VAL A 28 -15.23 -3.00 5.84
N LEU A 29 -14.38 -3.53 4.96
CA LEU A 29 -14.76 -4.40 3.87
C LEU A 29 -14.29 -5.82 4.15
N ASP A 30 -15.24 -6.70 4.44
CA ASP A 30 -15.07 -8.14 4.45
C ASP A 30 -15.48 -8.75 3.10
N PRO A 31 -15.01 -9.97 2.74
CA PRO A 31 -15.43 -10.64 1.52
C PRO A 31 -16.97 -10.71 1.39
N ALA A 32 -17.48 -10.05 0.36
CA ALA A 32 -18.88 -9.89 0.05
C ALA A 32 -19.07 -9.73 -1.47
N PRO A 33 -20.30 -9.73 -2.01
CA PRO A 33 -20.52 -9.33 -3.39
C PRO A 33 -19.95 -7.93 -3.65
N LEU A 34 -19.11 -7.83 -4.69
CA LEU A 34 -18.30 -6.63 -4.96
C LEU A 34 -19.12 -5.35 -5.09
N ASP A 35 -20.27 -5.41 -5.79
CA ASP A 35 -21.13 -4.23 -5.99
C ASP A 35 -21.66 -3.71 -4.66
N THR A 36 -22.04 -4.62 -3.75
CA THR A 36 -22.50 -4.26 -2.41
C THR A 36 -21.37 -3.67 -1.56
N ALA A 37 -20.16 -4.28 -1.65
CA ALA A 37 -18.99 -3.80 -0.91
C ALA A 37 -18.59 -2.38 -1.34
N MET A 38 -18.70 -2.08 -2.65
CA MET A 38 -18.29 -0.81 -3.25
C MET A 38 -19.38 0.27 -3.26
N ASP A 39 -20.61 -0.05 -2.81
CA ASP A 39 -21.73 0.90 -2.84
C ASP A 39 -21.48 2.11 -1.94
N GLY A 40 -21.64 3.30 -2.51
CA GLY A 40 -21.49 4.58 -1.80
C GLY A 40 -20.07 4.92 -1.31
N LEU A 41 -19.04 4.14 -1.69
CA LEU A 41 -17.66 4.48 -1.35
C LEU A 41 -17.14 5.64 -2.20
N ASP A 42 -16.34 6.49 -1.57
CA ASP A 42 -15.63 7.61 -2.19
C ASP A 42 -14.12 7.30 -2.41
N GLY A 43 -13.57 6.30 -1.72
CA GLY A 43 -12.19 5.84 -1.86
C GLY A 43 -11.99 4.43 -1.31
N LEU A 44 -10.88 3.79 -1.73
CA LEU A 44 -10.49 2.43 -1.33
C LEU A 44 -9.11 2.44 -0.66
N LEU A 45 -9.00 1.87 0.54
CA LEU A 45 -7.74 1.61 1.23
C LEU A 45 -7.52 0.11 1.33
N LEU A 46 -6.44 -0.39 0.69
CA LEU A 46 -5.98 -1.77 0.79
C LEU A 46 -4.96 -1.89 1.92
N THR A 47 -5.17 -2.84 2.82
CA THR A 47 -4.35 -3.03 4.03
C THR A 47 -3.26 -4.08 3.88
N GLY A 48 -2.37 -4.18 4.87
CA GLY A 48 -1.38 -5.24 5.00
C GLY A 48 -1.97 -6.62 5.28
N GLY A 49 -1.15 -7.67 5.26
CA GLY A 49 -1.60 -9.05 5.51
C GLY A 49 -0.59 -10.11 5.08
N GLY A 50 -1.06 -11.33 4.89
CA GLY A 50 -0.31 -12.45 4.31
C GLY A 50 -0.06 -12.27 2.81
N ASP A 51 0.67 -13.20 2.21
CA ASP A 51 1.13 -13.13 0.84
C ASP A 51 -0.01 -13.25 -0.19
N VAL A 52 0.16 -12.59 -1.33
CA VAL A 52 -0.70 -12.77 -2.50
C VAL A 52 -0.36 -14.10 -3.16
N ASP A 53 -1.37 -14.88 -3.54
CA ASP A 53 -1.17 -16.18 -4.20
C ASP A 53 -0.38 -16.01 -5.51
N PRO A 54 0.83 -16.60 -5.62
CA PRO A 54 1.66 -16.48 -6.80
C PRO A 54 1.04 -17.08 -8.07
N ALA A 55 0.09 -17.99 -7.95
CA ALA A 55 -0.66 -18.51 -9.08
C ALA A 55 -1.43 -17.41 -9.85
N ILE A 56 -1.79 -16.32 -9.18
CA ILE A 56 -2.52 -15.19 -9.79
C ILE A 56 -1.66 -14.44 -10.81
N TYR A 57 -0.35 -14.37 -10.58
CA TYR A 57 0.61 -13.76 -11.51
C TYR A 57 1.50 -14.78 -12.23
N GLY A 58 1.05 -16.06 -12.28
CA GLY A 58 1.63 -17.12 -13.11
C GLY A 58 2.91 -17.76 -12.58
N GLU A 59 3.19 -17.66 -11.28
CA GLU A 59 4.37 -18.25 -10.64
C GLU A 59 4.00 -19.40 -9.69
N ALA A 60 4.97 -20.30 -9.44
CA ALA A 60 4.87 -21.29 -8.38
C ALA A 60 5.19 -20.65 -7.02
N PRO A 61 4.60 -21.13 -5.92
CA PRO A 61 4.86 -20.59 -4.59
C PRO A 61 6.30 -20.83 -4.15
N HIS A 62 6.94 -19.81 -3.59
CA HIS A 62 8.23 -19.91 -2.92
C HIS A 62 8.09 -20.65 -1.58
N ALA A 63 9.19 -21.21 -1.07
CA ALA A 63 9.20 -21.95 0.21
C ALA A 63 8.78 -21.09 1.43
N SER A 64 8.96 -19.77 1.37
CA SER A 64 8.55 -18.80 2.41
C SER A 64 7.08 -18.37 2.31
N PHE A 65 6.32 -18.85 1.32
CA PHE A 65 4.94 -18.43 1.06
C PHE A 65 4.04 -18.65 2.27
N SER A 66 3.40 -17.58 2.73
CA SER A 66 2.46 -17.56 3.84
C SER A 66 1.14 -16.91 3.40
N PRO A 67 0.14 -17.69 2.98
CA PRO A 67 -1.04 -17.17 2.31
C PRO A 67 -1.85 -16.22 3.19
N ALA A 68 -2.53 -15.29 2.53
CA ALA A 68 -3.57 -14.49 3.14
C ALA A 68 -4.81 -15.33 3.47
N GLU A 69 -5.79 -14.74 4.13
CA GLU A 69 -7.07 -15.37 4.43
C GLU A 69 -7.78 -15.82 3.14
N ALA A 70 -8.45 -16.98 3.18
CA ALA A 70 -9.11 -17.56 2.02
C ALA A 70 -10.10 -16.58 1.35
N GLY A 71 -10.00 -16.43 0.04
CA GLY A 71 -10.85 -15.54 -0.77
C GLY A 71 -10.48 -14.07 -0.73
N ARG A 72 -9.51 -13.67 0.09
CA ARG A 72 -9.10 -12.27 0.23
C ARG A 72 -8.47 -11.72 -1.04
N ASP A 73 -7.62 -12.49 -1.71
CA ASP A 73 -6.96 -12.06 -2.96
C ASP A 73 -7.99 -11.73 -4.05
N GLN A 74 -8.92 -12.65 -4.32
CA GLN A 74 -9.95 -12.46 -5.35
C GLN A 74 -10.85 -11.27 -5.02
N PHE A 75 -11.20 -11.11 -3.75
CA PHE A 75 -12.01 -10.00 -3.28
C PHE A 75 -11.29 -8.65 -3.47
N GLU A 76 -10.07 -8.52 -2.99
CA GLU A 76 -9.33 -7.26 -3.09
C GLU A 76 -8.92 -6.92 -4.52
N ILE A 77 -8.57 -7.90 -5.36
CA ILE A 77 -8.35 -7.69 -6.80
C ILE A 77 -9.63 -7.17 -7.49
N GLY A 78 -10.78 -7.76 -7.13
CA GLY A 78 -12.07 -7.28 -7.62
C GLY A 78 -12.38 -5.84 -7.19
N LEU A 79 -12.08 -5.48 -5.94
CA LEU A 79 -12.21 -4.11 -5.44
C LEU A 79 -11.31 -3.13 -6.20
N VAL A 80 -10.04 -3.48 -6.45
CA VAL A 80 -9.11 -2.66 -7.24
C VAL A 80 -9.67 -2.41 -8.63
N ASN A 81 -10.11 -3.46 -9.33
CA ASN A 81 -10.64 -3.33 -10.68
C ASN A 81 -11.86 -2.41 -10.73
N LEU A 82 -12.79 -2.56 -9.77
CA LEU A 82 -13.97 -1.68 -9.68
C LEU A 82 -13.61 -0.26 -9.29
N ALA A 83 -12.70 -0.05 -8.32
CA ALA A 83 -12.27 1.27 -7.91
C ALA A 83 -11.65 2.03 -9.08
N ARG A 84 -10.77 1.36 -9.85
CA ARG A 84 -10.16 1.96 -11.04
C ARG A 84 -11.18 2.26 -12.15
N ALA A 85 -12.11 1.34 -12.41
CA ALA A 85 -13.18 1.56 -13.40
C ALA A 85 -14.08 2.74 -13.01
N ARG A 86 -14.30 2.96 -11.73
CA ARG A 86 -15.07 4.10 -11.19
C ARG A 86 -14.22 5.34 -10.93
N GLN A 87 -12.91 5.31 -11.22
CA GLN A 87 -11.95 6.39 -10.97
C GLN A 87 -11.91 6.84 -9.49
N LEU A 88 -12.17 5.92 -8.57
CA LEU A 88 -12.07 6.21 -7.14
C LEU A 88 -10.60 6.29 -6.72
N PRO A 89 -10.24 7.20 -5.82
CA PRO A 89 -8.95 7.20 -5.15
C PRO A 89 -8.61 5.86 -4.48
N VAL A 90 -7.37 5.40 -4.65
CA VAL A 90 -6.88 4.15 -4.08
C VAL A 90 -5.58 4.42 -3.32
N LEU A 91 -5.55 4.09 -2.02
CA LEU A 91 -4.34 3.99 -1.22
C LEU A 91 -4.08 2.53 -0.88
N ALA A 92 -2.86 2.04 -1.16
CA ALA A 92 -2.51 0.64 -0.96
C ALA A 92 -1.25 0.53 -0.09
N ILE A 93 -1.33 -0.20 1.04
CA ILE A 93 -0.29 -0.25 2.08
C ILE A 93 0.21 -1.67 2.27
N CYS A 94 1.54 -1.88 2.23
CA CYS A 94 2.25 -3.14 2.45
C CYS A 94 1.75 -4.24 1.48
N ARG A 95 1.01 -5.25 1.95
CA ARG A 95 0.37 -6.20 1.06
C ARG A 95 -0.55 -5.50 0.03
N GLY A 96 -1.16 -4.39 0.40
CA GLY A 96 -2.03 -3.63 -0.50
C GLY A 96 -1.33 -3.17 -1.80
N ILE A 97 -0.08 -2.69 -1.76
CA ILE A 97 0.68 -2.32 -2.98
C ILE A 97 0.91 -3.54 -3.86
N GLN A 98 1.12 -4.71 -3.26
CA GLN A 98 1.34 -5.98 -3.98
C GLN A 98 0.06 -6.41 -4.70
N VAL A 99 -1.09 -6.36 -4.00
CA VAL A 99 -2.42 -6.60 -4.60
C VAL A 99 -2.70 -5.62 -5.73
N LEU A 100 -2.45 -4.32 -5.52
CA LEU A 100 -2.64 -3.27 -6.55
C LEU A 100 -1.80 -3.58 -7.79
N ASN A 101 -0.52 -3.92 -7.61
CA ASN A 101 0.38 -4.25 -8.70
C ASN A 101 -0.09 -5.50 -9.47
N VAL A 102 -0.43 -6.59 -8.77
CA VAL A 102 -0.87 -7.85 -9.37
C VAL A 102 -2.22 -7.68 -10.08
N ALA A 103 -3.18 -6.98 -9.48
CA ALA A 103 -4.47 -6.69 -10.09
C ALA A 103 -4.36 -5.92 -11.41
N CYS A 104 -3.28 -5.16 -11.58
CA CYS A 104 -3.00 -4.37 -12.78
C CYS A 104 -2.00 -5.05 -13.74
N GLY A 105 -1.62 -6.32 -13.50
CA GLY A 105 -0.79 -7.13 -14.39
C GLY A 105 0.71 -7.11 -14.10
N GLY A 106 1.12 -6.66 -12.91
CA GLY A 106 2.48 -6.77 -12.42
C GLY A 106 2.78 -8.10 -11.72
N THR A 107 4.03 -8.29 -11.28
CA THR A 107 4.49 -9.50 -10.57
C THR A 107 5.24 -9.13 -9.28
N LEU A 108 5.54 -10.12 -8.43
CA LEU A 108 6.17 -9.90 -7.13
C LEU A 108 7.50 -10.65 -6.99
N VAL A 109 8.40 -10.08 -6.20
CA VAL A 109 9.48 -10.79 -5.51
C VAL A 109 8.82 -11.52 -4.35
N GLN A 110 8.86 -12.84 -4.34
CA GLN A 110 8.18 -13.65 -3.31
C GLN A 110 8.97 -13.74 -2.01
N ASP A 111 10.28 -13.52 -2.06
CA ASP A 111 11.15 -13.48 -0.88
C ASP A 111 12.40 -12.64 -1.16
N ILE A 112 12.42 -11.44 -0.62
CA ILE A 112 13.50 -10.47 -0.83
C ILE A 112 14.84 -11.06 -0.41
N ALA A 113 14.90 -11.69 0.78
CA ALA A 113 16.15 -12.19 1.35
C ALA A 113 16.88 -13.22 0.46
N SER A 114 16.13 -14.05 -0.27
CA SER A 114 16.69 -15.08 -1.14
C SER A 114 16.76 -14.68 -2.62
N GLN A 115 15.94 -13.72 -3.07
CA GLN A 115 15.80 -13.38 -4.48
C GLN A 115 16.45 -12.04 -4.87
N VAL A 116 16.79 -11.18 -3.91
CA VAL A 116 17.45 -9.89 -4.15
C VAL A 116 18.88 -9.94 -3.60
N PRO A 117 19.92 -9.97 -4.45
CA PRO A 117 21.30 -9.99 -3.99
C PRO A 117 21.66 -8.71 -3.21
N GLY A 118 22.18 -8.87 -2.00
CA GLY A 118 22.58 -7.74 -1.15
C GLY A 118 21.41 -6.99 -0.51
N ALA A 119 20.23 -7.60 -0.45
CA ALA A 119 19.04 -6.99 0.13
C ALA A 119 19.25 -6.50 1.57
N LEU A 120 18.65 -5.36 1.88
CA LEU A 120 18.52 -4.83 3.23
C LEU A 120 17.52 -5.69 4.04
N PRO A 121 17.52 -5.58 5.37
CA PRO A 121 16.53 -6.25 6.21
C PRO A 121 15.17 -5.56 6.12
N HIS A 122 14.34 -5.93 5.14
CA HIS A 122 12.98 -5.40 4.97
C HIS A 122 11.96 -5.98 5.96
N ARG A 123 12.30 -7.07 6.64
CA ARG A 123 11.44 -7.68 7.65
C ARG A 123 12.04 -7.53 9.04
N LEU A 124 11.78 -6.39 9.68
CA LEU A 124 12.11 -6.24 11.08
C LEU A 124 11.09 -6.97 11.96
N GLU A 125 11.59 -7.92 12.77
CA GLU A 125 10.79 -8.57 13.80
C GLU A 125 10.81 -7.71 15.05
N VAL A 126 9.89 -6.76 15.12
CA VAL A 126 9.77 -5.84 16.26
C VAL A 126 8.59 -6.21 17.13
N PRO A 127 8.71 -6.06 18.48
CA PRO A 127 7.56 -6.18 19.37
C PRO A 127 6.44 -5.21 18.97
N PRO A 128 5.14 -5.50 19.26
CA PRO A 128 4.01 -4.68 18.82
C PRO A 128 4.10 -3.20 19.19
N HIS A 129 4.78 -2.86 20.29
CA HIS A 129 4.98 -1.48 20.76
C HIS A 129 6.10 -0.73 20.00
N GLN A 130 6.86 -1.41 19.16
CA GLN A 130 7.91 -0.84 18.32
C GLN A 130 7.52 -0.79 16.84
N ALA A 131 6.23 -0.79 16.52
CA ALA A 131 5.73 -0.77 15.15
C ALA A 131 6.18 0.47 14.35
N MET A 132 6.58 1.56 15.02
CA MET A 132 7.13 2.78 14.45
C MET A 132 8.67 2.75 14.30
N GLU A 133 9.35 1.64 14.63
CA GLU A 133 10.79 1.53 14.45
C GLU A 133 11.15 1.65 12.98
N LEU A 134 12.03 2.62 12.66
CA LEU A 134 12.50 2.88 11.31
C LEU A 134 13.53 1.82 10.92
N ALA A 135 13.43 1.32 9.69
CA ALA A 135 14.23 0.22 9.19
C ALA A 135 15.31 0.65 8.23
N HIS A 136 14.95 1.47 7.26
CA HIS A 136 15.84 1.92 6.20
C HIS A 136 15.29 3.19 5.54
N GLU A 137 16.15 3.83 4.77
CA GLU A 137 15.82 4.96 3.92
C GLU A 137 15.09 4.50 2.66
N VAL A 138 14.21 5.34 2.11
CA VAL A 138 13.67 5.22 0.76
C VAL A 138 13.94 6.50 -0.03
N TRP A 139 14.32 6.35 -1.30
CA TRP A 139 14.54 7.45 -2.24
C TRP A 139 13.26 7.67 -3.05
N ILE A 140 12.74 8.89 -3.01
CA ILE A 140 11.48 9.26 -3.63
C ILE A 140 11.74 10.02 -4.94
N ASP A 141 11.09 9.60 -6.01
CA ASP A 141 11.18 10.28 -7.31
C ASP A 141 10.56 11.68 -7.22
N LYS A 142 11.36 12.71 -7.55
CA LYS A 142 10.98 14.14 -7.47
C LYS A 142 9.74 14.49 -8.28
N GLU A 143 9.52 13.82 -9.40
CA GLU A 143 8.40 14.08 -10.30
C GLU A 143 7.12 13.36 -9.86
N SER A 144 7.20 12.47 -8.86
CA SER A 144 6.09 11.66 -8.39
C SER A 144 5.03 12.47 -7.63
N GLN A 145 3.81 11.91 -7.55
CA GLN A 145 2.76 12.42 -6.66
C GLN A 145 3.19 12.26 -5.19
N LEU A 146 3.85 11.14 -4.87
CA LEU A 146 4.38 10.88 -3.53
C LEU A 146 5.33 11.98 -3.08
N SER A 147 6.25 12.45 -3.92
CA SER A 147 7.16 13.57 -3.60
C SER A 147 6.38 14.84 -3.27
N ARG A 148 5.37 15.18 -4.07
CA ARG A 148 4.52 16.36 -3.81
C ARG A 148 3.77 16.27 -2.49
N ILE A 149 3.28 15.09 -2.14
CA ILE A 149 2.58 14.83 -0.87
C ILE A 149 3.54 14.96 0.32
N MET A 150 4.74 14.39 0.20
CA MET A 150 5.71 14.30 1.29
C MET A 150 6.68 15.49 1.37
N ARG A 151 6.46 16.54 0.57
CA ARG A 151 7.40 17.67 0.39
C ARG A 151 7.91 18.30 1.67
N GLU A 152 7.10 18.35 2.73
CA GLU A 152 7.49 18.95 4.01
C GLU A 152 8.50 18.07 4.77
N ARG A 153 8.56 16.78 4.46
CA ARG A 153 9.56 15.84 5.00
C ARG A 153 10.80 15.73 4.13
N LEU A 154 10.72 16.14 2.88
CA LEU A 154 11.78 16.04 1.88
C LEU A 154 12.55 17.37 1.72
N VAL A 155 12.60 18.18 2.77
CA VAL A 155 13.34 19.46 2.76
C VAL A 155 14.84 19.16 2.61
N ASP A 156 15.42 19.67 1.53
CA ASP A 156 16.83 19.48 1.15
C ASP A 156 17.27 18.02 0.90
N THR A 157 16.31 17.07 0.76
CA THR A 157 16.59 15.67 0.49
C THR A 157 15.50 15.05 -0.38
N ASP A 158 15.82 13.95 -1.06
CA ASP A 158 14.86 13.12 -1.81
C ASP A 158 14.57 11.81 -1.08
N ALA A 159 14.97 11.70 0.18
CA ALA A 159 14.90 10.49 0.95
C ALA A 159 14.18 10.68 2.29
N CYS A 160 13.52 9.64 2.77
CA CYS A 160 13.01 9.59 4.13
C CYS A 160 13.14 8.17 4.70
N ASP A 161 13.29 8.09 6.03
CA ASP A 161 13.29 6.81 6.73
C ASP A 161 11.88 6.26 6.88
N VAL A 162 11.74 4.94 6.71
CA VAL A 162 10.46 4.22 6.82
C VAL A 162 10.59 3.00 7.75
N ASN A 163 9.47 2.57 8.32
CA ASN A 163 9.38 1.27 8.96
C ASN A 163 9.20 0.16 7.92
N SER A 164 9.64 -1.07 8.21
CA SER A 164 9.55 -2.15 7.24
C SER A 164 9.29 -3.49 7.92
N ARG A 165 8.28 -4.23 7.43
CA ARG A 165 7.87 -5.54 7.96
C ARG A 165 7.33 -6.44 6.85
N HIS A 166 7.99 -6.45 5.71
CA HIS A 166 7.61 -7.29 4.57
C HIS A 166 8.78 -8.16 4.10
N HIS A 167 8.50 -9.28 3.50
CA HIS A 167 9.50 -10.14 2.84
C HIS A 167 9.25 -10.25 1.34
N GLN A 168 8.11 -9.76 0.86
CA GLN A 168 7.77 -9.65 -0.56
C GLN A 168 7.83 -8.20 -1.02
N ALA A 169 8.02 -8.00 -2.34
CA ALA A 169 8.03 -6.68 -2.96
C ALA A 169 7.51 -6.74 -4.40
N VAL A 170 7.25 -5.59 -5.00
CA VAL A 170 6.98 -5.47 -6.43
C VAL A 170 8.24 -5.89 -7.23
N ARG A 171 8.07 -6.82 -8.21
CA ARG A 171 9.14 -7.21 -9.15
C ARG A 171 8.96 -6.47 -10.47
N GLN A 172 7.90 -6.81 -11.19
CA GLN A 172 7.53 -6.11 -12.41
C GLN A 172 6.38 -5.17 -12.10
N VAL A 173 6.62 -3.89 -12.31
CA VAL A 173 5.59 -2.85 -12.12
C VAL A 173 4.51 -3.01 -13.18
N ALA A 174 3.26 -2.91 -12.76
CA ALA A 174 2.11 -3.05 -13.62
C ALA A 174 2.11 -2.00 -14.76
N PRO A 175 1.63 -2.35 -15.96
CA PRO A 175 1.54 -1.41 -17.07
C PRO A 175 0.77 -0.14 -16.70
N GLY A 176 1.38 1.01 -16.98
CA GLY A 176 0.81 2.33 -16.72
C GLY A 176 1.14 2.91 -15.35
N PHE A 177 1.71 2.12 -14.44
CA PHE A 177 2.27 2.61 -13.18
C PHE A 177 3.74 3.00 -13.33
N ILE A 178 4.18 3.89 -12.46
CA ILE A 178 5.58 4.27 -12.29
C ILE A 178 6.06 3.91 -10.88
N VAL A 179 7.37 3.70 -10.74
CA VAL A 179 8.03 3.59 -9.43
C VAL A 179 8.16 4.99 -8.87
N SER A 180 7.63 5.24 -7.68
CA SER A 180 7.72 6.53 -6.99
C SER A 180 8.63 6.51 -5.76
N ALA A 181 9.05 5.33 -5.27
CA ALA A 181 10.13 5.20 -4.30
C ALA A 181 10.85 3.85 -4.40
N THR A 182 12.15 3.85 -4.07
CA THR A 182 13.01 2.65 -3.98
C THR A 182 13.88 2.70 -2.74
N ALA A 183 14.15 1.53 -2.16
CA ALA A 183 15.19 1.37 -1.14
C ALA A 183 16.59 1.36 -1.79
N PRO A 184 17.68 1.57 -1.02
CA PRO A 184 19.06 1.59 -1.53
C PRO A 184 19.51 0.30 -2.23
N ASP A 185 18.89 -0.83 -1.92
CA ASP A 185 19.13 -2.13 -2.56
C ASP A 185 18.29 -2.36 -3.84
N GLY A 186 17.54 -1.34 -4.27
CA GLY A 186 16.70 -1.36 -5.47
C GLY A 186 15.34 -2.00 -5.30
N VAL A 187 14.97 -2.41 -4.08
CA VAL A 187 13.62 -2.89 -3.79
C VAL A 187 12.61 -1.75 -4.00
N VAL A 188 11.54 -2.03 -4.75
CA VAL A 188 10.46 -1.06 -5.00
C VAL A 188 9.65 -0.86 -3.73
N GLU A 189 9.59 0.38 -3.27
CA GLU A 189 8.92 0.78 -2.04
C GLU A 189 7.63 1.58 -2.27
N ALA A 190 7.46 2.19 -3.45
CA ALA A 190 6.18 2.79 -3.83
C ALA A 190 5.97 2.76 -5.34
N ILE A 191 4.70 2.63 -5.73
CA ILE A 191 4.22 2.76 -7.11
C ILE A 191 3.01 3.68 -7.17
N GLU A 192 2.83 4.39 -8.29
CA GLU A 192 1.65 5.21 -8.51
C GLU A 192 1.17 5.15 -9.97
N ASP A 193 -0.13 5.36 -10.19
CA ASP A 193 -0.68 5.62 -11.52
C ASP A 193 -0.70 7.14 -11.75
N PRO A 194 0.21 7.70 -12.57
CA PRO A 194 0.33 9.14 -12.76
C PRO A 194 -0.87 9.78 -13.49
N LYS A 195 -1.76 8.96 -14.05
CA LYS A 195 -2.97 9.41 -14.75
C LYS A 195 -4.19 9.45 -13.85
N ALA A 196 -4.14 8.75 -12.70
CA ALA A 196 -5.23 8.76 -11.74
C ALA A 196 -5.16 10.02 -10.87
N ARG A 197 -6.32 10.50 -10.43
CA ARG A 197 -6.39 11.59 -9.44
C ARG A 197 -5.61 11.24 -8.17
N PHE A 198 -5.77 10.01 -7.68
CA PHE A 198 -4.99 9.43 -6.61
C PHE A 198 -5.03 7.90 -6.73
N CYS A 199 -3.90 7.28 -7.04
CA CYS A 199 -3.74 5.83 -7.01
C CYS A 199 -2.28 5.53 -6.66
N LEU A 200 -2.02 5.29 -5.39
CA LEU A 200 -0.70 5.21 -4.81
C LEU A 200 -0.60 3.99 -3.90
N GLY A 201 0.47 3.21 -4.07
CA GLY A 201 0.84 2.13 -3.17
C GLY A 201 2.17 2.41 -2.50
N VAL A 202 2.28 2.11 -1.20
CA VAL A 202 3.52 2.17 -0.42
C VAL A 202 3.77 0.83 0.27
N GLN A 203 5.04 0.41 0.34
CA GLN A 203 5.39 -0.90 0.88
C GLN A 203 5.58 -0.87 2.41
N TRP A 204 5.96 0.27 2.96
CA TRP A 204 6.04 0.49 4.42
C TRP A 204 4.67 0.66 5.07
N HIS A 205 4.64 0.93 6.38
CA HIS A 205 3.43 1.02 7.19
C HIS A 205 3.23 2.45 7.75
N PRO A 206 2.75 3.41 6.95
CA PRO A 206 2.50 4.79 7.38
C PRO A 206 1.41 4.90 8.44
N GLU A 207 0.48 3.92 8.50
CA GLU A 207 -0.63 3.89 9.46
C GLU A 207 -0.17 3.79 10.91
N ASN A 208 1.02 3.24 11.16
CA ASN A 208 1.53 3.13 12.53
C ASN A 208 1.89 4.49 13.14
N PHE A 209 2.06 5.51 12.32
CA PHE A 209 2.44 6.86 12.73
C PHE A 209 1.25 7.83 12.89
N PHE A 210 0.02 7.32 12.98
CA PHE A 210 -1.16 8.19 13.06
C PHE A 210 -1.18 9.11 14.29
N ARG A 211 -0.50 8.71 15.38
CA ARG A 211 -0.40 9.52 16.60
C ARG A 211 0.69 10.59 16.54
N THR A 212 1.74 10.33 15.81
CA THR A 212 2.93 11.19 15.72
C THR A 212 2.93 12.05 14.46
N GLY A 213 2.25 11.61 13.41
CA GLY A 213 1.90 12.42 12.25
C GLY A 213 2.91 12.41 11.10
N GLU A 214 3.98 11.61 11.17
CA GLU A 214 5.06 11.60 10.17
C GLU A 214 4.56 11.37 8.74
N PHE A 215 3.56 10.53 8.55
CA PHE A 215 2.97 10.23 7.24
C PHE A 215 1.54 10.74 7.08
N ARG A 216 1.10 11.65 7.95
CA ARG A 216 -0.24 12.25 7.91
C ARG A 216 -0.59 12.87 6.55
N PRO A 217 0.32 13.59 5.84
CA PRO A 217 0.02 14.16 4.53
C PRO A 217 -0.43 13.13 3.49
N LEU A 218 0.02 11.87 3.61
CA LEU A 218 -0.41 10.80 2.71
C LEU A 218 -1.91 10.49 2.86
N PHE A 219 -2.39 10.38 4.08
CA PHE A 219 -3.81 10.14 4.36
C PHE A 219 -4.67 11.38 4.10
N GLU A 220 -4.17 12.58 4.39
CA GLU A 220 -4.84 13.84 4.04
C GLU A 220 -5.07 13.95 2.55
N SER A 221 -4.03 13.76 1.74
CA SER A 221 -4.13 13.82 0.28
C SER A 221 -5.07 12.75 -0.30
N PHE A 222 -5.09 11.56 0.30
CA PHE A 222 -6.00 10.48 -0.09
C PHE A 222 -7.47 10.83 0.21
N VAL A 223 -7.77 11.28 1.44
CA VAL A 223 -9.14 11.66 1.84
C VAL A 223 -9.61 12.89 1.10
N ASP A 224 -8.73 13.87 0.86
CA ASP A 224 -9.03 15.04 0.02
C ASP A 224 -9.40 14.62 -1.40
N ALA A 225 -8.62 13.76 -2.03
CA ALA A 225 -8.93 13.24 -3.36
C ALA A 225 -10.28 12.50 -3.40
N ALA A 226 -10.64 11.79 -2.32
CA ALA A 226 -11.92 11.11 -2.18
C ALA A 226 -13.10 12.07 -1.93
N SER A 227 -12.85 13.25 -1.36
CA SER A 227 -13.88 14.23 -1.07
C SER A 227 -14.32 15.06 -2.29
N HIS A 228 -13.50 15.09 -3.35
CA HIS A 228 -13.77 15.85 -4.57
C HIS A 228 -14.14 14.89 -5.71
N LYS A 229 -15.44 14.81 -6.03
CA LYS A 229 -15.99 14.01 -7.16
C LYS A 229 -15.77 14.69 -8.49
#